data_a2a668e1ddaa279ac0bd2d96b715ff07
#
_entry.id   a2a668e1ddaa279ac0bd2d96b715ff07
#
_cell.length_a   1.000
_cell.length_b   1.000
_cell.length_c   1.000
_cell.angle_alpha   90.00
_cell.angle_beta   90.00
_cell.angle_gamma   90.00
#
_symmetry.space_group_name_H-M   'P 1'
#
loop_
_entity.id
_entity.type
_entity.pdbx_description
1 polymer ?
#
loop_
_entity_poly.entity_id
_entity_poly.type
_entity_poly.pdbx_seq_one_letter_code
_entity_poly.pdbx_strand_id
1 'polypeptide(L)'
;MTLIIPNHGAYGGRNFGANNEKDLYDPLFGKDKNDSSKVEYASYLHDKELIDANSHGKQGDAHLNWVSNAWTGEGKEPGITGQVYRVAGTVAFGTVGLLQKYVLSSLFD
;
A
#
# COMPACT_ATOMS: atom_id res chain seq x y z
N MET A 1 -16.22 -2.24 -5.67
CA MET A 1 -16.37 -2.65 -4.24
C MET A 1 -15.57 -1.71 -3.37
N THR A 2 -16.20 -1.22 -2.35
CA THR A 2 -15.52 -0.34 -1.40
C THR A 2 -15.02 -1.18 -0.23
N LEU A 3 -13.72 -1.17 0.01
CA LEU A 3 -13.11 -1.83 1.14
C LEU A 3 -12.85 -0.80 2.23
N ILE A 4 -13.21 -1.13 3.45
CA ILE A 4 -12.92 -0.29 4.61
C ILE A 4 -11.67 -0.85 5.27
N ILE A 5 -10.59 -0.08 5.20
CA ILE A 5 -9.32 -0.43 5.83
C ILE A 5 -9.03 0.60 6.91
N PRO A 6 -8.71 0.17 8.14
CA PRO A 6 -8.37 1.12 9.20
C PRO A 6 -7.19 2.00 8.82
N ASN A 7 -7.23 3.25 9.22
CA ASN A 7 -6.09 4.14 9.03
C ASN A 7 -4.93 3.70 9.90
N HIS A 8 -3.73 3.75 9.34
CA HIS A 8 -2.52 3.38 10.05
C HIS A 8 -1.34 4.20 9.56
N GLY A 9 -0.78 5.01 10.43
CA GLY A 9 0.35 5.86 10.10
C GLY A 9 0.00 6.96 9.10
N ALA A 10 1.04 7.56 8.51
CA ALA A 10 0.88 8.66 7.57
C ALA A 10 0.40 8.19 6.18
N TYR A 11 0.66 6.96 5.83
CA TYR A 11 0.40 6.42 4.49
C TYR A 11 -0.63 5.30 4.45
N GLY A 12 -1.04 4.78 5.59
CA GLY A 12 -1.98 3.67 5.66
C GLY A 12 -3.42 4.15 5.81
N GLY A 13 -4.32 3.47 5.10
CA GLY A 13 -5.74 3.69 5.23
C GLY A 13 -6.32 4.66 4.21
N ARG A 14 -7.64 4.74 4.21
CA ARG A 14 -8.38 5.62 3.31
C ARG A 14 -8.26 7.06 3.81
N ASN A 15 -8.02 7.99 2.91
CA ASN A 15 -7.83 9.42 3.17
C ASN A 15 -6.55 9.76 3.94
N PHE A 16 -5.70 8.77 4.21
CA PHE A 16 -4.38 8.98 4.80
C PHE A 16 -3.36 8.40 3.84
N GLY A 17 -2.42 9.19 3.44
CA GLY A 17 -1.40 8.81 2.50
C GLY A 17 -0.90 10.03 1.78
N ALA A 18 0.02 9.82 0.85
CA ALA A 18 0.50 10.88 0.01
C ALA A 18 -0.60 11.27 -0.97
N ASN A 19 -1.08 12.50 -0.88
CA ASN A 19 -2.18 13.00 -1.71
C ASN A 19 -1.69 13.70 -2.98
N ASN A 20 -0.37 13.92 -3.08
CA ASN A 20 0.24 14.58 -4.23
C ASN A 20 1.70 14.17 -4.34
N GLU A 21 2.34 14.52 -5.45
CA GLU A 21 3.75 14.19 -5.69
C GLU A 21 4.70 14.74 -4.65
N LYS A 22 4.41 15.92 -4.12
CA LYS A 22 5.27 16.55 -3.11
C LYS A 22 5.35 15.69 -1.86
N ASP A 23 4.22 15.16 -1.40
CA ASP A 23 4.19 14.29 -0.23
C ASP A 23 4.96 13.00 -0.48
N LEU A 24 4.94 12.49 -1.71
CA LEU A 24 5.65 11.29 -2.10
C LEU A 24 7.17 11.45 -2.12
N TYR A 25 7.64 12.64 -2.43
CA TYR A 25 9.07 12.90 -2.49
C TYR A 25 9.67 13.29 -1.14
N ASP A 26 8.83 13.63 -0.18
CA ASP A 26 9.28 13.79 1.20
C ASP A 26 9.49 12.39 1.79
N PRO A 27 10.71 12.04 2.25
CA PRO A 27 10.95 10.69 2.73
C PRO A 27 10.00 10.32 3.86
N LEU A 28 9.06 9.42 3.58
CA LEU A 28 8.07 8.93 4.52
C LEU A 28 7.34 10.06 5.26
N PHE A 29 6.54 10.80 4.56
CA PHE A 29 5.71 11.89 5.11
C PHE A 29 5.53 11.80 6.64
N GLY A 30 6.29 12.61 7.37
CA GLY A 30 6.29 12.66 8.82
C GLY A 30 7.16 11.63 9.55
N LYS A 31 7.78 10.65 8.86
CA LYS A 31 8.66 9.66 9.48
C LYS A 31 9.74 9.18 8.52
N ASP A 32 10.91 8.89 9.08
CA ASP A 32 11.99 8.20 8.39
C ASP A 32 11.62 6.72 8.22
N LYS A 33 12.09 6.08 7.14
CA LYS A 33 11.88 4.64 6.92
C LYS A 33 12.43 3.77 8.07
N ASN A 34 13.50 4.20 8.72
CA ASN A 34 14.09 3.47 9.83
C ASN A 34 13.24 3.52 11.11
N ASP A 35 12.38 4.54 11.23
CA ASP A 35 11.47 4.71 12.35
C ASP A 35 10.05 4.25 12.04
N SER A 36 9.80 3.86 10.80
CA SER A 36 8.49 3.42 10.34
C SER A 36 8.36 1.90 10.45
N SER A 37 7.14 1.43 10.63
CA SER A 37 6.87 0.00 10.53
C SER A 37 6.89 -0.45 9.07
N LYS A 38 7.00 -1.76 8.87
CA LYS A 38 6.89 -2.37 7.54
C LYS A 38 5.57 -1.97 6.85
N VAL A 39 4.49 -1.88 7.62
CA VAL A 39 3.17 -1.50 7.09
C VAL A 39 3.17 -0.05 6.61
N GLU A 40 3.73 0.87 7.39
CA GLU A 40 3.83 2.28 6.98
C GLU A 40 4.70 2.44 5.73
N TYR A 41 5.85 1.78 5.71
CA TYR A 41 6.74 1.88 4.56
C TYR A 41 6.11 1.25 3.31
N ALA A 42 5.46 0.10 3.48
CA ALA A 42 4.72 -0.53 2.38
C ALA A 42 3.62 0.39 1.83
N SER A 43 2.91 1.09 2.72
CA SER A 43 1.86 2.04 2.32
C SER A 43 2.43 3.25 1.58
N TYR A 44 3.59 3.74 1.99
CA TYR A 44 4.29 4.81 1.28
C TYR A 44 4.63 4.38 -0.16
N LEU A 45 5.24 3.22 -0.32
CA LEU A 45 5.60 2.70 -1.65
C LEU A 45 4.36 2.44 -2.50
N HIS A 46 3.30 1.94 -1.89
CA HIS A 46 2.02 1.68 -2.55
C HIS A 46 1.39 2.95 -3.11
N ASP A 47 1.36 4.02 -2.32
CA ASP A 47 0.84 5.30 -2.78
C ASP A 47 1.66 5.84 -3.95
N LYS A 48 2.97 5.73 -3.87
CA LYS A 48 3.88 6.14 -4.92
C LYS A 48 3.65 5.36 -6.21
N GLU A 49 3.54 4.04 -6.10
CA GLU A 49 3.31 3.18 -7.25
C GLU A 49 1.94 3.43 -7.89
N LEU A 50 0.91 3.69 -7.09
CA LEU A 50 -0.44 3.97 -7.61
C LEU A 50 -0.51 5.27 -8.39
N ILE A 51 0.20 6.30 -7.98
CA ILE A 51 0.23 7.56 -8.73
C ILE A 51 0.80 7.35 -10.13
N ASP A 52 1.82 6.50 -10.25
CA ASP A 52 2.46 6.23 -11.53
C ASP A 52 1.76 5.13 -12.33
N ALA A 53 0.82 4.42 -11.72
CA ALA A 53 0.13 3.30 -12.38
C ALA A 53 -0.90 3.80 -13.39
N ASN A 54 -0.68 3.48 -14.66
CA ASN A 54 -1.55 3.90 -15.76
C ASN A 54 -2.31 2.72 -16.40
N SER A 55 -2.33 1.57 -15.75
CA SER A 55 -3.03 0.39 -16.23
C SER A 55 -3.52 -0.46 -15.06
N HIS A 56 -4.46 -1.35 -15.31
CA HIS A 56 -4.95 -2.28 -14.30
C HIS A 56 -3.84 -3.22 -13.82
N GLY A 57 -2.99 -3.67 -14.74
CA GLY A 57 -1.87 -4.52 -14.40
C GLY A 57 -0.91 -3.86 -13.44
N LYS A 58 -0.56 -2.59 -13.67
CA LYS A 58 0.32 -1.83 -12.79
C LYS A 58 -0.31 -1.53 -11.44
N GLN A 59 -1.60 -1.24 -11.41
CA GLN A 59 -2.34 -1.08 -10.16
C GLN A 59 -2.34 -2.38 -9.36
N GLY A 60 -2.59 -3.50 -10.03
CA GLY A 60 -2.52 -4.81 -9.41
C GLY A 60 -1.15 -5.12 -8.83
N ASP A 61 -0.09 -4.80 -9.56
CA ASP A 61 1.27 -4.95 -9.07
C ASP A 61 1.52 -4.10 -7.81
N ALA A 62 1.04 -2.87 -7.78
CA ALA A 62 1.17 -2.00 -6.62
C ALA A 62 0.49 -2.60 -5.38
N HIS A 63 -0.71 -3.15 -5.54
CA HIS A 63 -1.42 -3.79 -4.43
C HIS A 63 -0.71 -5.05 -3.95
N LEU A 64 -0.23 -5.88 -4.85
CA LEU A 64 0.50 -7.10 -4.49
C LEU A 64 1.85 -6.78 -3.84
N ASN A 65 2.52 -5.73 -4.30
CA ASN A 65 3.76 -5.27 -3.70
C ASN A 65 3.54 -4.77 -2.27
N TRP A 66 2.40 -4.15 -1.99
CA TRP A 66 2.06 -3.76 -0.62
C TRP A 66 2.03 -4.98 0.30
N VAL A 67 1.39 -6.06 -0.15
CA VAL A 67 1.33 -7.31 0.64
C VAL A 67 2.73 -7.83 0.93
N SER A 68 3.55 -7.95 -0.10
CA SER A 68 4.93 -8.42 0.06
C SER A 68 5.73 -7.52 1.02
N ASN A 69 5.66 -6.21 0.83
CA ASN A 69 6.41 -5.26 1.62
C ASN A 69 5.91 -5.19 3.08
N ALA A 70 4.62 -5.35 3.31
CA ALA A 70 4.06 -5.34 4.65
C ALA A 70 4.58 -6.50 5.51
N TRP A 71 4.93 -7.62 4.90
CA TRP A 71 5.42 -8.80 5.61
C TRP A 71 6.94 -8.91 5.60
N THR A 72 7.59 -8.58 4.48
CA THR A 72 9.01 -8.84 4.30
C THR A 72 9.81 -7.62 3.85
N GLY A 73 9.18 -6.44 3.77
CA GLY A 73 9.85 -5.22 3.33
C GLY A 73 10.68 -4.57 4.45
N GLU A 74 11.09 -3.35 4.17
CA GLU A 74 11.88 -2.55 5.10
C GLU A 74 11.01 -1.98 6.21
N GLY A 75 11.63 -1.71 7.35
CA GLY A 75 10.97 -1.13 8.51
C GLY A 75 10.92 -2.09 9.68
N LYS A 76 10.40 -1.58 10.80
CA LYS A 76 10.25 -2.35 12.03
C LYS A 76 8.99 -3.21 11.96
N GLU A 77 8.98 -4.29 12.71
CA GLU A 77 7.75 -5.06 12.89
C GLU A 77 6.67 -4.16 13.49
N PRO A 78 5.44 -4.18 12.93
CA PRO A 78 4.39 -3.33 13.45
C PRO A 78 3.91 -3.80 14.83
N GLY A 79 3.40 -2.86 15.63
CA GLY A 79 2.71 -3.18 16.86
C GLY A 79 1.35 -3.84 16.59
N ILE A 80 0.55 -4.03 17.64
CA ILE A 80 -0.72 -4.76 17.53
C ILE A 80 -1.65 -4.15 16.47
N THR A 81 -1.83 -2.84 16.48
CA THR A 81 -2.68 -2.16 15.49
C THR A 81 -2.15 -2.36 14.07
N GLY A 82 -0.85 -2.24 13.89
CA GLY A 82 -0.21 -2.48 12.61
C GLY A 82 -0.35 -3.92 12.14
N GLN A 83 -0.30 -4.88 13.05
CA GLN A 83 -0.52 -6.29 12.72
C GLN A 83 -1.94 -6.54 12.22
N VAL A 84 -2.93 -5.97 12.88
CA VAL A 84 -4.33 -6.06 12.44
C VAL A 84 -4.48 -5.42 11.06
N TYR A 85 -3.90 -4.24 10.87
CA TYR A 85 -3.93 -3.57 9.58
C TYR A 85 -3.25 -4.42 8.49
N ARG A 86 -2.11 -5.04 8.80
CA ARG A 86 -1.39 -5.90 7.87
C ARG A 86 -2.22 -7.09 7.40
N VAL A 87 -2.91 -7.76 8.32
CA VAL A 87 -3.78 -8.89 7.99
C VAL A 87 -4.95 -8.42 7.12
N ALA A 88 -5.65 -7.37 7.53
CA ALA A 88 -6.76 -6.82 6.76
C ALA A 88 -6.33 -6.36 5.38
N GLY A 89 -5.20 -5.67 5.29
CA GLY A 89 -4.64 -5.20 4.02
C GLY A 89 -4.21 -6.35 3.11
N THR A 90 -3.71 -7.44 3.68
CA THR A 90 -3.34 -8.63 2.89
C THR A 90 -4.57 -9.21 2.19
N VAL A 91 -5.68 -9.33 2.88
CA VAL A 91 -6.93 -9.80 2.27
C VAL A 91 -7.41 -8.81 1.20
N ALA A 92 -7.48 -7.53 1.55
CA ALA A 92 -8.00 -6.50 0.66
C ALA A 92 -7.12 -6.31 -0.59
N PHE A 93 -5.85 -6.01 -0.40
CA PHE A 93 -4.95 -5.74 -1.52
C PHE A 93 -4.55 -7.01 -2.27
N GLY A 94 -4.46 -8.13 -1.60
CA GLY A 94 -4.24 -9.41 -2.26
C GLY A 94 -5.36 -9.75 -3.23
N THR A 95 -6.60 -9.61 -2.80
CA THR A 95 -7.78 -9.88 -3.62
C THR A 95 -7.89 -8.91 -4.81
N VAL A 96 -7.86 -7.60 -4.53
CA VAL A 96 -7.97 -6.58 -5.57
C VAL A 96 -6.76 -6.62 -6.49
N GLY A 97 -5.57 -6.84 -5.95
CA GLY A 97 -4.35 -6.94 -6.74
C GLY A 97 -4.38 -8.07 -7.74
N LEU A 98 -4.79 -9.26 -7.32
CA LEU A 98 -4.92 -10.41 -8.23
C LEU A 98 -5.98 -10.15 -9.29
N LEU A 99 -7.11 -9.59 -8.90
CA LEU A 99 -8.18 -9.26 -9.83
C LEU A 99 -7.70 -8.27 -10.90
N GLN A 100 -7.05 -7.20 -10.49
CA GLN A 100 -6.55 -6.19 -11.42
C GLN A 100 -5.44 -6.74 -12.32
N LYS A 101 -4.51 -7.47 -11.74
CA LYS A 101 -3.35 -7.96 -12.49
C LYS A 101 -3.72 -9.02 -13.53
N TYR A 102 -4.59 -9.96 -13.19
CA TYR A 102 -4.86 -11.11 -14.04
C TYR A 102 -6.19 -11.07 -14.77
N VAL A 103 -7.18 -10.38 -14.24
CA VAL A 103 -8.50 -10.32 -14.88
C VAL A 103 -8.69 -9.00 -15.59
N LEU A 104 -8.62 -7.89 -14.88
CA LEU A 104 -8.90 -6.59 -15.46
C LEU A 104 -7.84 -6.17 -16.48
N SER A 105 -6.57 -6.49 -16.24
CA SER A 105 -5.52 -6.20 -17.21
C SER A 105 -5.74 -6.96 -18.51
N SER A 106 -6.18 -8.19 -18.41
CA SER A 106 -6.47 -9.03 -19.57
C SER A 106 -7.67 -8.54 -20.39
N LEU A 107 -8.61 -7.86 -19.73
CA LEU A 107 -9.83 -7.37 -20.39
C LEU A 107 -9.72 -5.92 -20.88
N PHE A 108 -8.98 -5.06 -20.19
CA PHE A 108 -9.01 -3.62 -20.42
C PHE A 108 -7.64 -2.97 -20.68
N ASP A 109 -6.56 -3.65 -20.45
CA ASP A 109 -5.22 -3.08 -20.72
C ASP A 109 -4.71 -3.38 -22.13
#